data_61ea3a19bba62846490b6fdb2d690559
#
_entry.id   61ea3a19bba62846490b6fdb2d690559
#
_cell.length_a   1.000
_cell.length_b   1.000
_cell.length_c   1.000
_cell.angle_alpha   90.00
_cell.angle_beta   90.00
_cell.angle_gamma   90.00
#
_symmetry.space_group_name_H-M   'P 1'
#
loop_
_entity.id
_entity.type
_entity.pdbx_description
1 polymer ?
#
loop_
_entity_poly.entity_id
_entity_poly.type
_entity_poly.pdbx_seq_one_letter_code
_entity_poly.pdbx_strand_id
1 'polypeptide(L)'
;MLLSDHRAYATIPASNLARAKAWYRDKLGLEPAEELPIGIVYRLADGTGFQLYETSYAGTAQNTAMAFSSRDVAADMQMLRARGVTFEEYDFPGLKTENGLARMGPYHGAWFKDSEGNILAIGDEPS
;
A
#
# COMPACT_ATOMS: atom_id res chain seq x y z
N MET A 1 -9.80 -28.39 6.39
CA MET A 1 -10.53 -27.68 5.36
C MET A 1 -9.56 -27.10 4.36
N LEU A 2 -10.09 -26.48 3.32
CA LEU A 2 -9.24 -25.88 2.33
C LEU A 2 -8.81 -24.47 2.76
N LEU A 3 -8.51 -23.60 1.81
CA LEU A 3 -7.83 -22.32 2.08
C LEU A 3 -8.64 -21.34 2.92
N SER A 4 -9.95 -21.55 3.06
CA SER A 4 -10.78 -20.67 3.90
C SER A 4 -10.38 -20.66 5.37
N ASP A 5 -9.65 -21.67 5.82
CA ASP A 5 -9.15 -21.77 7.20
C ASP A 5 -7.73 -21.23 7.35
N HIS A 6 -7.16 -20.70 6.29
CA HIS A 6 -5.80 -20.18 6.28
C HIS A 6 -5.79 -18.66 6.31
N ARG A 7 -4.77 -18.10 6.88
CA ARG A 7 -4.52 -16.67 6.75
C ARG A 7 -3.89 -16.40 5.39
N ALA A 8 -4.26 -15.28 4.79
CA ALA A 8 -3.65 -14.82 3.56
C ALA A 8 -2.92 -13.51 3.82
N TYR A 9 -1.83 -13.28 3.11
CA TYR A 9 -1.09 -12.03 3.19
C TYR A 9 -0.61 -11.67 1.79
N ALA A 10 -0.46 -10.37 1.56
CA ALA A 10 0.07 -9.87 0.30
C ALA A 10 1.58 -10.06 0.25
N THR A 11 2.10 -10.30 -0.94
CA THR A 11 3.55 -10.31 -1.18
C THR A 11 3.87 -9.18 -2.15
N ILE A 12 4.67 -8.23 -1.68
CA ILE A 12 4.96 -6.99 -2.41
C ILE A 12 6.42 -7.03 -2.88
N PRO A 13 6.65 -6.89 -4.19
CA PRO A 13 8.00 -7.01 -4.73
C PRO A 13 8.86 -5.77 -4.46
N ALA A 14 10.15 -5.99 -4.23
CA ALA A 14 11.13 -4.93 -4.07
C ALA A 14 12.40 -5.31 -4.82
N SER A 15 12.95 -4.39 -5.61
CA SER A 15 14.24 -4.64 -6.25
C SER A 15 15.40 -4.33 -5.29
N ASN A 16 15.14 -3.58 -4.24
CA ASN A 16 16.13 -3.25 -3.21
C ASN A 16 15.43 -3.25 -1.85
N LEU A 17 15.61 -4.32 -1.08
CA LEU A 17 14.95 -4.47 0.22
C LEU A 17 15.37 -3.42 1.22
N ALA A 18 16.64 -3.02 1.25
CA ALA A 18 17.11 -1.99 2.18
C ALA A 18 16.45 -0.64 1.91
N ARG A 19 16.32 -0.28 0.65
CA ARG A 19 15.65 0.95 0.24
C ARG A 19 14.16 0.90 0.57
N ALA A 20 13.51 -0.22 0.28
CA ALA A 20 12.10 -0.40 0.59
C ALA A 20 11.85 -0.32 2.10
N LYS A 21 12.66 -1.00 2.89
CA LYS A 21 12.56 -0.96 4.35
C LYS A 21 12.62 0.47 4.89
N ALA A 22 13.56 1.27 4.39
CA ALA A 22 13.70 2.66 4.80
C ALA A 22 12.48 3.49 4.38
N TRP A 23 11.98 3.28 3.17
CA TRP A 23 10.82 4.02 2.67
C TRP A 23 9.55 3.71 3.48
N TYR A 24 9.28 2.43 3.74
CA TYR A 24 8.09 2.03 4.49
C TYR A 24 8.14 2.58 5.93
N ARG A 25 9.33 2.62 6.53
CA ARG A 25 9.50 3.24 7.84
C ARG A 25 9.27 4.75 7.78
N ASP A 26 9.93 5.44 6.87
CA ASP A 26 9.95 6.90 6.84
C ASP A 26 8.63 7.49 6.35
N LYS A 27 8.00 6.84 5.37
CA LYS A 27 6.79 7.36 4.73
C LYS A 27 5.50 6.80 5.35
N LEU A 28 5.49 5.53 5.70
CA LEU A 28 4.28 4.89 6.22
C LEU A 28 4.33 4.61 7.72
N GLY A 29 5.48 4.83 8.36
CA GLY A 29 5.63 4.58 9.79
C GLY A 29 5.62 3.10 10.15
N LEU A 30 5.99 2.23 9.21
CA LEU A 30 5.91 0.78 9.40
C LEU A 30 7.29 0.20 9.71
N GLU A 31 7.40 -0.48 10.84
CA GLU A 31 8.60 -1.21 11.23
C GLU A 31 8.41 -2.70 10.95
N PRO A 32 9.47 -3.40 10.51
CA PRO A 32 9.38 -4.84 10.29
C PRO A 32 9.02 -5.58 11.56
N ALA A 33 8.12 -6.56 11.44
CA ALA A 33 7.86 -7.52 12.51
C ALA A 33 8.93 -8.60 12.55
N GLU A 34 9.39 -9.02 11.36
CA GLU A 34 10.45 -10.00 11.20
C GLU A 34 11.23 -9.72 9.93
N GLU A 35 12.52 -10.03 9.96
CA GLU A 35 13.36 -10.03 8.77
C GLU A 35 13.85 -11.45 8.55
N LEU A 36 13.43 -12.04 7.43
CA LEU A 36 13.73 -13.41 7.06
C LEU A 36 14.64 -13.42 5.83
N PRO A 37 15.34 -14.54 5.57
CA PRO A 37 16.12 -14.64 4.32
C PRO A 37 15.29 -14.42 3.07
N ILE A 38 13.99 -14.75 3.11
CA ILE A 38 13.07 -14.63 1.98
C ILE A 38 12.41 -13.26 1.89
N GLY A 39 12.53 -12.40 2.92
CA GLY A 39 11.93 -11.08 2.85
C GLY A 39 11.63 -10.47 4.21
N ILE A 40 10.92 -9.36 4.18
CA ILE A 40 10.59 -8.56 5.35
C ILE A 40 9.11 -8.67 5.63
N VAL A 41 8.76 -9.11 6.84
CA VAL A 41 7.36 -9.31 7.24
C VAL A 41 6.87 -8.11 8.03
N TYR A 42 5.70 -7.59 7.65
CA TYR A 42 5.00 -6.52 8.35
C TYR A 42 3.68 -7.03 8.90
N ARG A 43 3.38 -6.69 10.15
CA ARG A 43 2.11 -7.03 10.78
C ARG A 43 1.33 -5.75 11.06
N LEU A 44 0.07 -5.76 10.62
CA LEU A 44 -0.83 -4.63 10.74
C LEU A 44 -2.03 -5.00 11.60
N ALA A 45 -3.03 -4.13 11.66
CA ALA A 45 -4.20 -4.32 12.49
C ALA A 45 -4.95 -5.62 12.19
N ASP A 46 -5.54 -6.20 13.22
CA ASP A 46 -6.45 -7.35 13.14
C ASP A 46 -5.85 -8.59 12.47
N GLY A 47 -4.54 -8.79 12.67
CA GLY A 47 -3.86 -9.96 12.11
C GLY A 47 -3.58 -9.87 10.62
N THR A 48 -3.77 -8.71 10.01
CA THR A 48 -3.40 -8.50 8.61
C THR A 48 -1.91 -8.22 8.48
N GLY A 49 -1.42 -8.13 7.26
CA GLY A 49 -0.02 -7.82 7.01
C GLY A 49 0.39 -8.13 5.60
N PHE A 50 1.66 -7.92 5.34
CA PHE A 50 2.24 -8.19 4.03
C PHE A 50 3.73 -8.50 4.19
N GLN A 51 4.33 -8.95 3.12
CA GLN A 51 5.75 -9.30 3.07
C GLN A 51 6.39 -8.63 1.86
N LEU A 52 7.51 -7.96 2.08
CA LEU A 52 8.35 -7.50 0.98
C LEU A 52 9.31 -8.63 0.61
N TYR A 53 9.46 -8.91 -0.68
CA TYR A 53 10.43 -9.90 -1.15
C TYR A 53 11.22 -9.36 -2.33
N GLU A 54 12.45 -9.83 -2.49
CA GLU A 54 13.33 -9.29 -3.50
C GLU A 54 13.08 -9.93 -4.86
N THR A 55 12.86 -9.10 -5.85
CA THR A 55 12.71 -9.53 -7.24
C THR A 55 12.92 -8.35 -8.19
N SER A 56 13.45 -8.65 -9.38
CA SER A 56 13.64 -7.63 -10.43
C SER A 56 12.32 -7.20 -11.08
N TYR A 57 11.21 -7.89 -10.80
CA TYR A 57 9.90 -7.52 -11.35
C TYR A 57 9.21 -6.40 -10.59
N ALA A 58 9.81 -5.89 -9.52
CA ALA A 58 9.23 -4.77 -8.77
C ALA A 58 8.98 -3.56 -9.67
N GLY A 59 7.83 -2.91 -9.49
CA GLY A 59 7.48 -1.70 -10.23
C GLY A 59 7.02 -1.93 -11.67
N THR A 60 6.86 -3.17 -12.10
CA THR A 60 6.45 -3.46 -13.48
C THR A 60 4.93 -3.57 -13.64
N ALA A 61 4.19 -3.81 -12.58
CA ALA A 61 2.74 -3.89 -12.62
C ALA A 61 2.12 -2.49 -12.64
N GLN A 62 1.06 -2.35 -13.41
CA GLN A 62 0.34 -1.07 -13.52
C GLN A 62 -0.95 -1.05 -12.71
N ASN A 63 -1.23 -2.11 -11.99
CA ASN A 63 -2.40 -2.25 -11.13
C ASN A 63 -2.05 -2.01 -9.66
N THR A 64 -3.06 -1.77 -8.85
CA THR A 64 -2.90 -1.67 -7.40
C THR A 64 -2.41 -3.00 -6.83
N ALA A 65 -1.31 -2.96 -6.08
CA ALA A 65 -0.74 -4.15 -5.47
C ALA A 65 -1.35 -4.43 -4.10
N MET A 66 -1.65 -3.38 -3.34
CA MET A 66 -2.15 -3.52 -1.97
C MET A 66 -2.91 -2.26 -1.59
N ALA A 67 -3.95 -2.41 -0.79
CA ALA A 67 -4.74 -1.29 -0.29
C ALA A 67 -4.80 -1.31 1.23
N PHE A 68 -4.70 -0.14 1.82
CA PHE A 68 -4.92 0.07 3.25
C PHE A 68 -6.34 0.57 3.46
N SER A 69 -7.05 -0.01 4.43
CA SER A 69 -8.37 0.46 4.83
C SER A 69 -8.26 1.65 5.76
N SER A 70 -9.09 2.65 5.54
CA SER A 70 -9.03 3.91 6.30
C SER A 70 -10.40 4.27 6.83
N ARG A 71 -10.43 4.87 8.01
CA ARG A 71 -11.64 5.45 8.59
C ARG A 71 -11.84 6.89 8.14
N ASP A 72 -10.78 7.53 7.65
CA ASP A 72 -10.81 8.91 7.16
C ASP A 72 -9.69 9.08 6.14
N VAL A 73 -10.03 8.85 4.87
CA VAL A 73 -9.05 8.88 3.79
C VAL A 73 -8.40 10.26 3.67
N ALA A 74 -9.17 11.32 3.79
CA ALA A 74 -8.62 12.69 3.66
C ALA A 74 -7.61 13.00 4.76
N ALA A 75 -7.90 12.60 6.00
CA ALA A 75 -6.98 12.81 7.12
C ALA A 75 -5.70 11.98 6.95
N ASP A 76 -5.83 10.73 6.53
CA ASP A 76 -4.67 9.89 6.29
C ASP A 76 -3.82 10.41 5.13
N MET A 77 -4.44 10.94 4.09
CA MET A 77 -3.70 11.58 2.99
C MET A 77 -2.88 12.77 3.48
N GLN A 78 -3.44 13.60 4.36
CA GLN A 78 -2.70 14.73 4.93
C GLN A 78 -1.48 14.26 5.71
N MET A 79 -1.65 13.21 6.52
CA MET A 79 -0.56 12.64 7.30
C MET A 79 0.54 12.08 6.40
N LEU A 80 0.16 11.36 5.35
CA LEU A 80 1.11 10.80 4.39
C LEU A 80 1.82 11.89 3.60
N ARG A 81 1.11 12.95 3.18
CA ARG A 81 1.74 14.09 2.51
C ARG A 81 2.76 14.78 3.40
N ALA A 82 2.47 14.89 4.70
CA ALA A 82 3.41 15.48 5.66
C ALA A 82 4.69 14.66 5.76
N ARG A 83 4.64 13.37 5.44
CA ARG A 83 5.81 12.49 5.39
C ARG A 83 6.47 12.43 4.01
N GLY A 84 5.97 13.20 3.06
CA GLY A 84 6.56 13.30 1.73
C GLY A 84 5.99 12.32 0.70
N VAL A 85 4.84 11.72 0.98
CA VAL A 85 4.17 10.86 0.00
C VAL A 85 3.47 11.75 -1.03
N THR A 86 3.65 11.42 -2.31
CA THR A 86 2.99 12.09 -3.43
C THR A 86 1.88 11.17 -3.95
N PHE A 87 0.66 11.69 -4.02
CA PHE A 87 -0.48 10.93 -4.54
C PHE A 87 -0.57 11.04 -6.04
N GLU A 88 -0.94 9.93 -6.70
CA GLU A 88 -1.13 9.88 -8.14
C GLU A 88 -2.43 10.57 -8.54
N GLU A 89 -2.44 11.11 -9.74
CA GLU A 89 -3.64 11.69 -10.33
C GLU A 89 -4.09 10.85 -11.51
N TYR A 90 -5.37 10.54 -11.57
CA TYR A 90 -5.97 9.76 -12.64
C TYR A 90 -7.16 10.51 -13.23
N ASP A 91 -7.34 10.37 -14.53
CA ASP A 91 -8.49 10.94 -15.23
C ASP A 91 -8.88 9.99 -16.37
N PHE A 92 -9.61 8.94 -16.01
CA PHE A 92 -10.18 8.02 -16.99
C PHE A 92 -11.68 7.90 -16.78
N PRO A 93 -12.40 7.33 -17.79
CA PRO A 93 -13.81 7.01 -17.60
C PRO A 93 -14.01 6.14 -16.35
N GLY A 94 -14.82 6.63 -15.41
CA GLY A 94 -15.12 5.92 -14.17
C GLY A 94 -14.13 6.14 -13.03
N LEU A 95 -13.02 6.84 -13.28
CA LEU A 95 -12.03 7.12 -12.22
C LEU A 95 -11.38 8.47 -12.45
N LYS A 96 -11.74 9.44 -11.64
CA LYS A 96 -11.11 10.77 -11.66
C LYS A 96 -10.72 11.19 -10.25
N THR A 97 -9.46 11.62 -10.09
CA THR A 97 -8.97 12.18 -8.85
C THR A 97 -8.96 13.70 -8.91
N GLU A 98 -9.15 14.33 -7.75
CA GLU A 98 -8.94 15.76 -7.54
C GLU A 98 -8.04 15.91 -6.31
N ASN A 99 -6.87 16.50 -6.49
CA ASN A 99 -5.86 16.57 -5.44
C ASN A 99 -5.55 15.18 -4.85
N GLY A 100 -5.47 14.17 -5.74
CA GLY A 100 -5.17 12.80 -5.38
C GLY A 100 -6.35 11.98 -4.86
N LEU A 101 -7.51 12.61 -4.63
CA LEU A 101 -8.66 11.92 -4.05
C LEU A 101 -9.68 11.56 -5.13
N ALA A 102 -10.06 10.30 -5.20
CA ALA A 102 -11.17 9.83 -6.02
C ALA A 102 -12.41 9.64 -5.18
N ARG A 103 -13.55 10.04 -5.72
CA ARG A 103 -14.86 9.77 -5.13
C ARG A 103 -15.58 8.77 -6.03
N MET A 104 -15.92 7.61 -5.46
CA MET A 104 -16.56 6.51 -6.18
C MET A 104 -17.87 6.20 -5.45
N GLY A 105 -18.93 6.99 -5.76
CA GLY A 105 -20.15 6.95 -4.99
C GLY A 105 -19.89 7.40 -3.56
N PRO A 106 -20.25 6.59 -2.55
CA PRO A 106 -20.01 6.94 -1.15
C PRO A 106 -18.56 6.65 -0.71
N TYR A 107 -17.75 6.02 -1.56
CA TYR A 107 -16.39 5.61 -1.20
C TYR A 107 -15.35 6.58 -1.72
N HIS A 108 -14.25 6.69 -0.99
CA HIS A 108 -13.10 7.51 -1.35
C HIS A 108 -11.87 6.63 -1.48
N GLY A 109 -10.98 7.02 -2.36
CA GLY A 109 -9.71 6.31 -2.52
C GLY A 109 -8.62 7.22 -3.04
N ALA A 110 -7.38 6.83 -2.78
CA ALA A 110 -6.21 7.54 -3.26
C ALA A 110 -5.10 6.53 -3.51
N TRP A 111 -4.20 6.86 -4.44
CA TRP A 111 -3.12 5.97 -4.85
C TRP A 111 -1.78 6.68 -4.78
N PHE A 112 -0.76 5.92 -4.42
CA PHE A 112 0.61 6.41 -4.38
C PHE A 112 1.56 5.27 -4.70
N LYS A 113 2.80 5.61 -5.08
CA LYS A 113 3.81 4.59 -5.35
C LYS A 113 4.78 4.49 -4.19
N ASP A 114 5.20 3.27 -3.90
CA ASP A 114 6.30 3.07 -2.95
C ASP A 114 7.65 3.32 -3.64
N SER A 115 8.74 3.13 -2.91
CA SER A 115 10.10 3.34 -3.44
C SER A 115 10.47 2.38 -4.57
N GLU A 116 9.72 1.29 -4.71
CA GLU A 116 10.00 0.24 -5.69
C GLU A 116 9.10 0.33 -6.92
N GLY A 117 8.23 1.35 -6.96
CA GLY A 117 7.31 1.56 -8.08
C GLY A 117 6.01 0.79 -7.97
N ASN A 118 5.76 0.12 -6.86
CA ASN A 118 4.46 -0.53 -6.65
C ASN A 118 3.38 0.50 -6.39
N ILE A 119 2.20 0.27 -6.96
CA ILE A 119 1.05 1.13 -6.74
C ILE A 119 0.29 0.64 -5.51
N LEU A 120 0.23 1.48 -4.51
CA LEU A 120 -0.51 1.23 -3.27
C LEU A 120 -1.72 2.15 -3.21
N ALA A 121 -2.74 1.70 -2.50
CA ALA A 121 -3.96 2.50 -2.34
C ALA A 121 -4.32 2.66 -0.88
N ILE A 122 -5.05 3.73 -0.59
CA ILE A 122 -5.75 3.90 0.66
C ILE A 122 -7.21 4.18 0.32
N GLY A 123 -8.13 3.51 1.00
CA GLY A 123 -9.55 3.63 0.71
C GLY A 123 -10.40 3.44 1.94
N ASP A 124 -11.67 3.83 1.84
CA ASP A 124 -12.62 3.68 2.94
C ASP A 124 -12.76 2.21 3.33
N GLU A 125 -12.91 1.95 4.64
CA GLU A 125 -13.19 0.61 5.11
C GLU A 125 -14.52 0.12 4.53
N PRO A 126 -14.59 -1.15 4.06
CA PRO A 126 -15.87 -1.74 3.68
C PRO A 126 -16.79 -1.81 4.90
N SER A 127 -18.03 -1.46 4.69
CA SER A 127 -19.05 -1.51 5.76
C SER A 127 -19.70 -2.88 5.87
#